data_8d7de9bc03758509f429054e4a81a9a3
#
_entry.id   8d7de9bc03758509f429054e4a81a9a3
#
_cell.length_a   1.000
_cell.length_b   1.000
_cell.length_c   1.000
_cell.angle_alpha   90.00
_cell.angle_beta   90.00
_cell.angle_gamma   90.00
#
_symmetry.space_group_name_H-M   'P 1'
#
loop_
_entity.id
_entity.type
_entity.pdbx_description
1 polymer ?
#
loop_
_entity_poly.entity_id
_entity_poly.type
_entity_poly.pdbx_seq_one_letter_code
_entity_poly.pdbx_strand_id
1 'polypeptide(L)'
;MSDSYNMTETRHNFSLSNKIGRIVWSLGCLILFRPFSMRIFRKWRILVLKIFGARVSWNCIVHANVKIWAPWNLEIGNYSCLGQKVDCYNQGKITLGDNVTVSQKCYLCASSHDYTSKSHHLFLAPIKIEDKVWIAADAFVGPGVHIGEGTVVGARAAVFKNVEPWSVVGGNPAKFIKKREIKD
;
A
#
# COMPACT_ATOMS: atom_id res chain seq x y z
N MET A 1 5.46 -5.44 -42.71
CA MET A 1 5.98 -6.30 -41.63
C MET A 1 5.02 -6.21 -40.49
N SER A 2 4.24 -7.24 -40.19
CA SER A 2 3.34 -7.24 -39.01
C SER A 2 4.21 -7.39 -37.77
N ASP A 3 4.37 -6.31 -37.01
CA ASP A 3 4.97 -6.34 -35.68
C ASP A 3 4.09 -7.21 -34.78
N SER A 4 4.43 -8.47 -34.63
CA SER A 4 3.71 -9.38 -33.74
C SER A 4 3.88 -8.94 -32.28
N TYR A 5 2.81 -8.52 -31.68
CA TYR A 5 2.75 -8.19 -30.25
C TYR A 5 2.83 -9.51 -29.45
N ASN A 6 3.93 -9.74 -28.74
CA ASN A 6 4.10 -10.96 -27.95
C ASN A 6 3.97 -10.67 -26.46
N MET A 7 2.77 -10.82 -25.92
CA MET A 7 2.46 -10.59 -24.50
C MET A 7 3.04 -11.66 -23.57
N THR A 8 3.56 -12.77 -24.10
CA THR A 8 4.11 -13.86 -23.29
C THR A 8 5.54 -13.57 -22.80
N GLU A 9 6.19 -12.53 -23.32
CA GLU A 9 7.55 -12.12 -22.96
C GLU A 9 7.61 -11.14 -21.77
N THR A 10 6.51 -10.89 -21.08
CA THR A 10 6.51 -10.06 -19.87
C THR A 10 7.40 -10.68 -18.78
N ARG A 11 8.66 -10.26 -18.75
CA ARG A 11 9.63 -10.72 -17.75
C ARG A 11 9.54 -9.86 -16.51
N HIS A 12 9.02 -10.43 -15.44
CA HIS A 12 9.13 -9.85 -14.10
C HIS A 12 10.53 -10.15 -13.55
N ASN A 13 11.36 -9.12 -13.44
CA ASN A 13 12.76 -9.26 -12.98
C ASN A 13 12.91 -9.33 -11.45
N PHE A 14 11.99 -10.00 -10.74
CA PHE A 14 12.19 -10.28 -9.32
C PHE A 14 13.28 -11.33 -9.13
N SER A 15 14.22 -11.05 -8.22
CA SER A 15 15.29 -11.98 -7.85
C SER A 15 14.72 -13.31 -7.32
N LEU A 16 15.51 -14.38 -7.39
CA LEU A 16 15.13 -15.66 -6.84
C LEU A 16 14.84 -15.56 -5.34
N SER A 17 15.64 -14.80 -4.60
CA SER A 17 15.42 -14.54 -3.17
C SER A 17 14.07 -13.87 -2.89
N ASN A 18 13.65 -12.92 -3.72
CA ASN A 18 12.32 -12.30 -3.60
C ASN A 18 11.20 -13.33 -3.84
N LYS A 19 11.34 -14.19 -4.86
CA LYS A 19 10.36 -15.23 -5.17
C LYS A 19 10.22 -16.24 -4.01
N ILE A 20 11.34 -16.71 -3.48
CA ILE A 20 11.36 -17.61 -2.31
C ILE A 20 10.78 -16.92 -1.09
N GLY A 21 11.21 -15.69 -0.80
CA GLY A 21 10.69 -14.91 0.32
C GLY A 21 9.17 -14.76 0.29
N ARG A 22 8.58 -14.54 -0.89
CA ARG A 22 7.12 -14.46 -1.05
C ARG A 22 6.41 -15.78 -0.79
N ILE A 23 7.00 -16.92 -1.20
CA ILE A 23 6.44 -18.23 -0.89
C ILE A 23 6.43 -18.43 0.62
N VAL A 24 7.56 -18.19 1.29
CA VAL A 24 7.69 -18.32 2.75
C VAL A 24 6.74 -17.35 3.47
N TRP A 25 6.63 -16.10 2.98
CA TRP A 25 5.65 -15.14 3.51
C TRP A 25 4.21 -15.62 3.33
N SER A 26 3.86 -16.17 2.18
CA SER A 26 2.50 -16.65 1.91
C SER A 26 2.09 -17.76 2.89
N LEU A 27 2.99 -18.69 3.17
CA LEU A 27 2.80 -19.75 4.18
C LEU A 27 2.74 -19.14 5.60
N GLY A 28 3.67 -18.26 5.95
CA GLY A 28 3.68 -17.56 7.23
C GLY A 28 2.42 -16.72 7.44
N CYS A 29 1.96 -16.03 6.41
CA CYS A 29 0.72 -15.26 6.45
C CYS A 29 -0.51 -16.15 6.72
N LEU A 30 -0.58 -17.30 6.07
CA LEU A 30 -1.69 -18.24 6.22
C LEU A 30 -1.72 -18.85 7.63
N ILE A 31 -0.56 -19.20 8.19
CA ILE A 31 -0.45 -19.96 9.45
C ILE A 31 -0.30 -19.04 10.66
N LEU A 32 0.51 -17.98 10.56
CA LEU A 32 0.93 -17.17 11.71
C LEU A 32 0.24 -15.79 11.77
N PHE A 33 -0.31 -15.28 10.69
CA PHE A 33 -0.88 -13.93 10.65
C PHE A 33 -2.41 -13.94 10.60
N ARG A 34 -3.00 -14.57 9.60
CA ARG A 34 -4.46 -14.55 9.36
C ARG A 34 -5.31 -15.21 10.45
N PRO A 35 -4.94 -16.36 11.04
CA PRO A 35 -5.75 -17.00 12.07
C PRO A 35 -5.86 -16.17 13.35
N PHE A 36 -4.87 -15.32 13.62
CA PHE A 36 -4.81 -14.47 14.81
C PHE A 36 -5.55 -13.15 14.59
N SER A 37 -6.84 -13.20 14.24
CA SER A 37 -7.63 -12.05 13.82
C SER A 37 -8.14 -11.18 14.98
N MET A 38 -8.28 -11.73 16.18
CA MET A 38 -8.78 -10.99 17.34
C MET A 38 -7.85 -9.84 17.74
N ARG A 39 -8.41 -8.81 18.37
CA ARG A 39 -7.70 -7.59 18.78
C ARG A 39 -6.53 -7.87 19.73
N ILE A 40 -6.67 -8.85 20.61
CA ILE A 40 -5.62 -9.24 21.57
C ILE A 40 -4.32 -9.66 20.87
N PHE A 41 -4.41 -10.22 19.67
CA PHE A 41 -3.25 -10.65 18.87
C PHE A 41 -2.65 -9.54 18.01
N ARG A 42 -3.01 -8.27 18.24
CA ARG A 42 -2.44 -7.15 17.47
C ARG A 42 -0.91 -7.17 17.49
N LYS A 43 -0.30 -7.25 18.69
CA LYS A 43 1.16 -7.26 18.85
C LYS A 43 1.81 -8.49 18.22
N TRP A 44 1.15 -9.63 18.26
CA TRP A 44 1.59 -10.84 17.58
C TRP A 44 1.70 -10.62 16.07
N ARG A 45 0.66 -10.07 15.43
CA ARG A 45 0.70 -9.76 14.00
C ARG A 45 1.82 -8.79 13.64
N ILE A 46 2.07 -7.79 14.48
CA ILE A 46 3.19 -6.86 14.28
C ILE A 46 4.54 -7.60 14.38
N LEU A 47 4.69 -8.48 15.36
CA LEU A 47 5.89 -9.32 15.48
C LEU A 47 6.12 -10.15 14.22
N VAL A 48 5.09 -10.82 13.73
CA VAL A 48 5.17 -11.63 12.50
C VAL A 48 5.63 -10.76 11.32
N LEU A 49 5.03 -9.59 11.12
CA LEU A 49 5.46 -8.68 10.05
C LEU A 49 6.93 -8.27 10.18
N LYS A 50 7.40 -7.98 11.41
CA LYS A 50 8.81 -7.63 11.67
C LYS A 50 9.76 -8.80 11.36
N ILE A 51 9.41 -10.03 11.73
CA ILE A 51 10.19 -11.23 11.40
C ILE A 51 10.35 -11.38 9.89
N PHE A 52 9.32 -11.04 9.13
CA PHE A 52 9.35 -11.03 7.67
C PHE A 52 9.89 -9.74 7.05
N GLY A 53 10.59 -8.90 7.83
CA GLY A 53 11.35 -7.76 7.35
C GLY A 53 10.59 -6.43 7.23
N ALA A 54 9.33 -6.35 7.66
CA ALA A 54 8.60 -5.09 7.69
C ALA A 54 9.16 -4.15 8.78
N ARG A 55 9.25 -2.86 8.47
CA ARG A 55 9.60 -1.80 9.42
C ARG A 55 8.33 -1.15 9.95
N VAL A 56 7.71 -1.76 10.94
CA VAL A 56 6.42 -1.32 11.46
C VAL A 56 6.51 -1.01 12.95
N SER A 57 5.87 0.09 13.38
CA SER A 57 5.82 0.45 14.80
C SER A 57 5.01 -0.57 15.59
N TRP A 58 5.40 -0.78 16.86
CA TRP A 58 4.61 -1.60 17.80
C TRP A 58 3.24 -0.99 18.13
N ASN A 59 3.05 0.30 17.89
CA ASN A 59 1.82 1.03 18.17
C ASN A 59 0.86 1.08 16.98
N CYS A 60 1.28 0.60 15.79
CA CYS A 60 0.39 0.56 14.63
C CYS A 60 -0.65 -0.57 14.72
N ILE A 61 -1.64 -0.52 13.86
CA ILE A 61 -2.69 -1.52 13.73
C ILE A 61 -2.68 -2.06 12.31
N VAL A 62 -2.48 -3.37 12.16
CA VAL A 62 -2.65 -4.06 10.88
C VAL A 62 -3.69 -5.16 11.08
N HIS A 63 -4.82 -5.06 10.34
CA HIS A 63 -5.86 -6.06 10.43
C HIS A 63 -5.44 -7.39 9.77
N ALA A 64 -5.92 -8.51 10.30
CA ALA A 64 -5.49 -9.85 9.85
C ALA A 64 -5.86 -10.18 8.40
N ASN A 65 -6.87 -9.51 7.85
CA ASN A 65 -7.35 -9.69 6.47
C ASN A 65 -6.77 -8.68 5.47
N VAL A 66 -5.77 -7.90 5.89
CA VAL A 66 -4.97 -7.08 4.98
C VAL A 66 -4.15 -8.01 4.08
N LYS A 67 -4.11 -7.71 2.79
CA LYS A 67 -3.19 -8.36 1.86
C LYS A 67 -1.90 -7.56 1.82
N ILE A 68 -0.77 -8.20 2.04
CA ILE A 68 0.57 -7.61 1.95
C ILE A 68 1.38 -8.47 0.99
N TRP A 69 1.85 -7.89 -0.11
CA TRP A 69 2.58 -8.62 -1.14
C TRP A 69 3.99 -8.99 -0.67
N ALA A 70 4.70 -8.05 -0.01
CA ALA A 70 6.08 -8.24 0.49
C ALA A 70 6.28 -7.44 1.78
N PRO A 71 6.30 -8.06 2.97
CA PRO A 71 6.50 -7.34 4.23
C PRO A 71 7.76 -6.48 4.25
N TRP A 72 8.86 -6.92 3.65
CA TRP A 72 10.12 -6.18 3.58
C TRP A 72 10.06 -4.86 2.77
N ASN A 73 9.00 -4.65 2.00
CA ASN A 73 8.72 -3.41 1.29
C ASN A 73 7.67 -2.54 2.00
N LEU A 74 7.42 -2.76 3.30
CA LEU A 74 6.41 -2.05 4.07
C LEU A 74 7.01 -1.34 5.28
N GLU A 75 6.74 -0.04 5.38
CA GLU A 75 7.07 0.77 6.55
C GLU A 75 5.81 1.44 7.09
N ILE A 76 5.58 1.37 8.40
CA ILE A 76 4.42 1.98 9.07
C ILE A 76 4.86 2.62 10.37
N GLY A 77 4.58 3.91 10.51
CA GLY A 77 4.85 4.72 11.70
C GLY A 77 3.90 4.44 12.87
N ASN A 78 4.04 5.25 13.91
CA ASN A 78 3.27 5.09 15.15
C ASN A 78 1.79 5.45 14.94
N TYR A 79 0.92 4.74 15.66
CA TYR A 79 -0.53 4.99 15.69
C TYR A 79 -1.22 4.95 14.32
N SER A 80 -0.54 4.39 13.32
CA SER A 80 -1.08 4.24 11.96
C SER A 80 -1.83 2.92 11.81
N CYS A 81 -2.81 2.90 10.91
CA CYS A 81 -3.71 1.78 10.74
C CYS A 81 -3.87 1.38 9.27
N LEU A 82 -3.67 0.10 8.97
CA LEU A 82 -4.19 -0.55 7.77
C LEU A 82 -5.51 -1.26 8.12
N GLY A 83 -6.61 -0.72 7.61
CA GLY A 83 -7.96 -1.18 7.84
C GLY A 83 -8.27 -2.54 7.21
N GLN A 84 -9.47 -3.04 7.46
CA GLN A 84 -9.89 -4.35 6.98
C GLN A 84 -9.88 -4.45 5.45
N LYS A 85 -9.37 -5.57 4.93
CA LYS A 85 -9.34 -5.87 3.49
C LYS A 85 -8.58 -4.84 2.64
N VAL A 86 -7.71 -4.02 3.25
CA VAL A 86 -6.77 -3.20 2.48
C VAL A 86 -5.90 -4.14 1.65
N ASP A 87 -5.74 -3.81 0.37
CA ASP A 87 -4.79 -4.46 -0.52
C ASP A 87 -3.53 -3.59 -0.62
N CYS A 88 -2.49 -4.01 0.10
CA CYS A 88 -1.18 -3.37 0.09
C CYS A 88 -0.32 -4.09 -0.96
N TYR A 89 -0.49 -3.71 -2.25
CA TYR A 89 0.23 -4.28 -3.37
C TYR A 89 1.62 -3.65 -3.47
N ASN A 90 2.41 -3.91 -2.44
CA ASN A 90 3.73 -3.32 -2.21
C ASN A 90 4.86 -4.08 -2.90
N GLN A 91 4.76 -4.26 -4.22
CA GLN A 91 5.87 -4.71 -5.06
C GLN A 91 7.03 -3.71 -4.99
N GLY A 92 6.74 -2.42 -5.17
CA GLY A 92 7.58 -1.30 -4.74
C GLY A 92 7.36 -0.98 -3.26
N LYS A 93 8.21 -0.13 -2.71
CA LYS A 93 8.12 0.28 -1.31
C LYS A 93 6.87 1.10 -1.03
N ILE A 94 6.20 0.81 0.09
CA ILE A 94 5.12 1.64 0.64
C ILE A 94 5.52 2.11 2.03
N THR A 95 5.50 3.42 2.24
CA THR A 95 5.81 4.05 3.52
C THR A 95 4.60 4.85 4.02
N LEU A 96 4.18 4.57 5.24
CA LEU A 96 3.17 5.32 5.98
C LEU A 96 3.84 6.00 7.17
N GLY A 97 3.63 7.29 7.32
CA GLY A 97 4.07 8.07 8.48
C GLY A 97 3.31 7.72 9.76
N ASP A 98 3.34 8.62 10.72
CA ASP A 98 2.65 8.51 12.00
C ASP A 98 1.19 8.99 11.88
N ASN A 99 0.28 8.38 12.67
CA ASN A 99 -1.14 8.75 12.72
C ASN A 99 -1.86 8.67 11.35
N VAL A 100 -1.42 7.78 10.46
CA VAL A 100 -2.05 7.54 9.17
C VAL A 100 -3.18 6.53 9.31
N THR A 101 -4.33 6.85 8.73
CA THR A 101 -5.44 5.87 8.64
C THR A 101 -5.72 5.52 7.19
N VAL A 102 -5.47 4.28 6.83
CA VAL A 102 -5.93 3.69 5.57
C VAL A 102 -7.17 2.86 5.88
N SER A 103 -8.33 3.36 5.44
CA SER A 103 -9.62 2.72 5.72
C SER A 103 -9.79 1.41 4.94
N GLN A 104 -10.89 0.73 5.23
CA GLN A 104 -11.18 -0.58 4.66
C GLN A 104 -11.23 -0.59 3.12
N LYS A 105 -10.76 -1.70 2.53
CA LYS A 105 -10.78 -1.99 1.09
C LYS A 105 -9.96 -1.04 0.21
N CYS A 106 -9.17 -0.13 0.78
CA CYS A 106 -8.26 0.69 -0.02
C CYS A 106 -7.26 -0.19 -0.77
N TYR A 107 -6.84 0.26 -1.95
CA TYR A 107 -5.82 -0.38 -2.74
C TYR A 107 -4.61 0.55 -2.89
N LEU A 108 -3.47 0.15 -2.34
CA LEU A 108 -2.19 0.86 -2.46
C LEU A 108 -1.33 0.11 -3.47
N CYS A 109 -1.15 0.65 -4.67
CA CYS A 109 -0.49 -0.02 -5.79
C CYS A 109 0.86 0.62 -6.12
N ALA A 110 1.97 0.03 -5.62
CA ALA A 110 3.32 0.57 -5.78
C ALA A 110 4.06 0.04 -7.03
N SER A 111 3.32 -0.32 -8.07
CA SER A 111 3.87 -0.80 -9.34
C SER A 111 2.89 -0.61 -10.48
N SER A 112 3.40 -0.58 -11.71
CA SER A 112 2.57 -0.59 -12.92
C SER A 112 3.35 -1.18 -14.08
N HIS A 113 2.70 -1.27 -15.24
CA HIS A 113 3.31 -1.68 -16.48
C HIS A 113 3.47 -0.48 -17.42
N ASP A 114 4.58 -0.43 -18.14
CA ASP A 114 4.78 0.55 -19.19
C ASP A 114 3.97 0.16 -20.42
N TYR A 115 2.82 0.81 -20.59
CA TYR A 115 1.91 0.56 -21.71
C TYR A 115 2.46 1.09 -23.06
N THR A 116 3.54 1.88 -23.04
CA THR A 116 4.22 2.36 -24.26
C THR A 116 5.22 1.36 -24.78
N SER A 117 5.60 0.38 -23.96
CA SER A 117 6.50 -0.71 -24.32
C SER A 117 5.72 -1.90 -24.87
N LYS A 118 6.20 -2.49 -25.96
CA LYS A 118 5.60 -3.70 -26.57
C LYS A 118 5.56 -4.90 -25.62
N SER A 119 6.47 -4.97 -24.66
CA SER A 119 6.56 -6.03 -23.65
C SER A 119 5.81 -5.71 -22.37
N HIS A 120 5.17 -4.53 -22.26
CA HIS A 120 4.51 -4.06 -21.03
C HIS A 120 5.35 -4.35 -19.77
N HIS A 121 6.64 -4.05 -19.81
CA HIS A 121 7.53 -4.37 -18.70
C HIS A 121 7.05 -3.73 -17.40
N LEU A 122 7.18 -4.48 -16.30
CA LEU A 122 6.82 -4.01 -14.97
C LEU A 122 7.83 -2.96 -14.50
N PHE A 123 7.33 -1.86 -13.93
CA PHE A 123 8.15 -0.93 -13.16
C PHE A 123 7.60 -0.77 -11.74
N LEU A 124 8.50 -0.48 -10.80
CA LEU A 124 8.18 -0.26 -9.40
C LEU A 124 8.25 1.24 -9.12
N ALA A 125 7.24 1.75 -8.44
CA ALA A 125 7.16 3.16 -8.09
C ALA A 125 6.65 3.31 -6.64
N PRO A 126 7.55 3.72 -5.70
CA PRO A 126 7.23 3.77 -4.28
C PRO A 126 6.09 4.73 -3.97
N ILE A 127 5.24 4.35 -3.02
CA ILE A 127 4.21 5.23 -2.44
C ILE A 127 4.72 5.76 -1.11
N LYS A 128 4.60 7.08 -0.91
CA LYS A 128 4.85 7.74 0.37
C LYS A 128 3.60 8.45 0.86
N ILE A 129 3.16 8.11 2.05
CA ILE A 129 2.03 8.74 2.74
C ILE A 129 2.57 9.36 4.02
N GLU A 130 2.50 10.67 4.13
CA GLU A 130 3.03 11.41 5.28
C GLU A 130 2.10 11.31 6.51
N ASP A 131 2.48 12.01 7.58
CA ASP A 131 1.77 11.94 8.85
C ASP A 131 0.33 12.46 8.78
N LYS A 132 -0.53 11.97 9.69
CA LYS A 132 -1.91 12.46 9.88
C LYS A 132 -2.81 12.36 8.63
N VAL A 133 -2.41 11.59 7.62
CA VAL A 133 -3.20 11.35 6.41
C VAL A 133 -4.35 10.39 6.70
N TRP A 134 -5.52 10.71 6.16
CA TRP A 134 -6.65 9.80 6.14
C TRP A 134 -7.04 9.42 4.71
N ILE A 135 -6.89 8.15 4.38
CA ILE A 135 -7.39 7.56 3.14
C ILE A 135 -8.70 6.87 3.46
N ALA A 136 -9.81 7.44 2.98
CA ALA A 136 -11.14 6.92 3.23
C ALA A 136 -11.41 5.63 2.42
N ALA A 137 -12.50 4.97 2.75
CA ALA A 137 -12.82 3.62 2.29
C ALA A 137 -12.79 3.46 0.75
N ASP A 138 -12.27 2.31 0.30
CA ASP A 138 -12.33 1.88 -1.10
C ASP A 138 -11.57 2.82 -2.07
N ALA A 139 -10.65 3.64 -1.55
CA ALA A 139 -9.83 4.52 -2.39
C ALA A 139 -8.65 3.76 -3.00
N PHE A 140 -8.22 4.22 -4.17
CA PHE A 140 -7.03 3.75 -4.89
C PHE A 140 -5.92 4.79 -4.80
N VAL A 141 -4.70 4.33 -4.49
CA VAL A 141 -3.48 5.14 -4.57
C VAL A 141 -2.53 4.49 -5.56
N GLY A 142 -2.22 5.20 -6.62
CA GLY A 142 -1.42 4.72 -7.73
C GLY A 142 0.09 4.75 -7.49
N PRO A 143 0.86 4.19 -8.43
CA PRO A 143 2.31 4.08 -8.34
C PRO A 143 2.98 5.45 -8.30
N GLY A 144 4.00 5.58 -7.46
CA GLY A 144 4.82 6.79 -7.33
C GLY A 144 4.16 7.96 -6.63
N VAL A 145 2.95 7.79 -6.12
CA VAL A 145 2.20 8.89 -5.47
C VAL A 145 2.81 9.21 -4.09
N HIS A 146 2.98 10.51 -3.87
CA HIS A 146 3.28 11.10 -2.58
C HIS A 146 2.07 11.87 -2.06
N ILE A 147 1.59 11.52 -0.87
CA ILE A 147 0.47 12.20 -0.20
C ILE A 147 1.03 12.97 0.98
N GLY A 148 0.91 14.29 0.93
CA GLY A 148 1.41 15.21 1.94
C GLY A 148 0.68 15.12 3.28
N GLU A 149 1.35 15.59 4.33
CA GLU A 149 0.85 15.58 5.71
C GLU A 149 -0.57 16.10 5.83
N GLY A 150 -1.36 15.49 6.71
CA GLY A 150 -2.69 15.96 7.06
C GLY A 150 -3.74 15.85 5.94
N THR A 151 -3.41 15.28 4.79
CA THR A 151 -4.33 15.11 3.66
C THR A 151 -5.48 14.16 3.96
N VAL A 152 -6.64 14.43 3.38
CA VAL A 152 -7.79 13.51 3.34
C VAL A 152 -8.05 13.09 1.89
N VAL A 153 -8.01 11.80 1.64
CA VAL A 153 -8.43 11.20 0.37
C VAL A 153 -9.84 10.68 0.55
N GLY A 154 -10.80 11.23 -0.18
CA GLY A 154 -12.22 10.85 -0.12
C GLY A 154 -12.46 9.38 -0.49
N ALA A 155 -13.58 8.84 -0.02
CA ALA A 155 -13.96 7.45 -0.32
C ALA A 155 -14.07 7.23 -1.84
N ARG A 156 -13.57 6.07 -2.31
CA ARG A 156 -13.54 5.69 -3.73
C ARG A 156 -12.78 6.65 -4.66
N ALA A 157 -11.97 7.54 -4.10
CA ALA A 157 -11.11 8.38 -4.91
C ALA A 157 -9.98 7.55 -5.55
N ALA A 158 -9.56 7.95 -6.76
CA ALA A 158 -8.42 7.36 -7.45
C ALA A 158 -7.30 8.39 -7.60
N VAL A 159 -6.24 8.22 -6.80
CA VAL A 159 -5.13 9.17 -6.72
C VAL A 159 -3.99 8.69 -7.60
N PHE A 160 -3.69 9.46 -8.66
CA PHE A 160 -2.63 9.16 -9.63
C PHE A 160 -1.51 10.21 -9.63
N LYS A 161 -1.65 11.28 -8.85
CA LYS A 161 -0.67 12.37 -8.75
C LYS A 161 -0.41 12.70 -7.30
N ASN A 162 0.72 13.34 -7.03
CA ASN A 162 1.05 13.83 -5.70
C ASN A 162 -0.05 14.78 -5.19
N VAL A 163 -0.27 14.73 -3.88
CA VAL A 163 -1.28 15.56 -3.21
C VAL A 163 -0.58 16.44 -2.18
N GLU A 164 -0.84 17.74 -2.27
CA GLU A 164 -0.29 18.74 -1.37
C GLU A 164 -0.77 18.53 0.07
N PRO A 165 0.06 18.87 1.07
CA PRO A 165 -0.31 18.78 2.47
C PRO A 165 -1.62 19.52 2.79
N TRP A 166 -2.32 19.00 3.80
CA TRP A 166 -3.56 19.62 4.33
C TRP A 166 -4.63 19.84 3.27
N SER A 167 -4.72 18.93 2.31
CA SER A 167 -5.71 18.98 1.23
C SER A 167 -6.78 17.91 1.44
N VAL A 168 -7.99 18.20 1.01
CA VAL A 168 -9.06 17.22 0.83
C VAL A 168 -9.21 16.99 -0.66
N VAL A 169 -9.03 15.76 -1.10
CA VAL A 169 -9.16 15.36 -2.52
C VAL A 169 -10.19 14.26 -2.68
N GLY A 170 -10.81 14.17 -3.85
CA GLY A 170 -11.83 13.16 -4.13
C GLY A 170 -12.11 13.01 -5.62
N GLY A 171 -12.82 11.94 -5.97
CA GLY A 171 -13.20 11.63 -7.35
C GLY A 171 -12.24 10.71 -8.07
N ASN A 172 -12.53 10.39 -9.33
CA ASN A 172 -11.70 9.56 -10.22
C ASN A 172 -11.57 10.24 -11.59
N PRO A 173 -10.39 10.78 -11.96
CA PRO A 173 -9.21 10.96 -11.10
C PRO A 173 -9.47 11.92 -9.94
N ALA A 174 -8.74 11.74 -8.83
CA ALA A 174 -8.88 12.58 -7.65
C ALA A 174 -8.48 14.03 -7.97
N LYS A 175 -9.33 14.96 -7.54
CA LYS A 175 -9.13 16.41 -7.67
C LYS A 175 -9.20 17.08 -6.30
N PHE A 176 -8.53 18.22 -6.18
CA PHE A 176 -8.61 19.05 -5.01
C PHE A 176 -10.05 19.54 -4.79
N ILE A 177 -10.53 19.45 -3.56
CA ILE A 177 -11.87 19.92 -3.15
C ILE A 177 -11.75 21.16 -2.28
N LYS A 178 -10.92 21.07 -1.21
CA LYS A 178 -10.68 22.17 -0.26
C LYS A 178 -9.43 21.93 0.58
N LYS A 179 -9.00 22.91 1.33
CA LYS A 179 -8.04 22.74 2.42
C LYS A 179 -8.72 22.03 3.61
N ARG A 180 -7.97 21.16 4.30
CA ARG A 180 -8.43 20.52 5.53
C ARG A 180 -8.24 21.46 6.70
N GLU A 181 -9.32 21.75 7.39
CA GLU A 181 -9.33 22.47 8.65
C GLU A 181 -9.64 21.51 9.78
N ILE A 182 -8.84 21.52 10.85
CA ILE A 182 -9.11 20.78 12.07
C ILE A 182 -9.98 21.67 12.95
N LYS A 183 -11.12 21.15 13.35
CA LYS A 183 -11.99 21.79 14.36
C LYS A 183 -11.80 21.00 15.64
N ASP A 184 -11.50 21.70 16.71
CA ASP A 184 -11.41 21.16 18.06
C ASP A 184 -12.79 20.75 18.58
#